data_86aab3b338efe49beb0c5a801764c23f
#
_entry.id   86aab3b338efe49beb0c5a801764c23f
#
_cell.length_a   1.000
_cell.length_b   1.000
_cell.length_c   1.000
_cell.angle_alpha   90.00
_cell.angle_beta   90.00
_cell.angle_gamma   90.00
#
_symmetry.space_group_name_H-M   'P 1'
#
loop_
_entity.id
_entity.type
_entity.pdbx_description
1 polymer ?
#
loop_
_entity_poly.entity_id
_entity_poly.type
_entity_poly.pdbx_seq_one_letter_code
_entity_poly.pdbx_strand_id
1 'polypeptide(L)'
;MKKVKQGQLYMKQGKKEEAFEMLEKAVFSEYTTLNLAFGIMITKALEEKDHGYARFLAEKMCTLASGFDMGKYNECAAMLNVVTAENNVEGTFQVAKQLLNNVDTICDFQKSQLYKHMKFQEVENPIYGRNEKRIAGRLQKRRRVCLYERI
;
A
#
# COMPACT_ATOMS: atom_id res chain seq x y z
N MET A 1 0.62 18.09 8.36
CA MET A 1 0.44 19.02 9.52
C MET A 1 -1.01 19.47 9.76
N LYS A 2 -1.84 19.77 8.74
CA LYS A 2 -3.25 20.21 8.93
C LYS A 2 -4.10 19.17 9.67
N LYS A 3 -4.04 17.89 9.27
CA LYS A 3 -4.79 16.77 9.89
C LYS A 3 -4.41 16.56 11.35
N VAL A 4 -3.13 16.67 11.71
CA VAL A 4 -2.65 16.52 13.11
C VAL A 4 -3.21 17.62 13.99
N LYS A 5 -3.16 18.89 13.54
CA LYS A 5 -3.73 20.03 14.28
C LYS A 5 -5.24 19.88 14.50
N GLN A 6 -5.94 19.36 13.46
CA GLN A 6 -7.38 19.11 13.57
C GLN A 6 -7.70 17.98 14.55
N GLY A 7 -6.92 16.89 14.55
CA GLY A 7 -7.02 15.83 15.54
C GLY A 7 -6.82 16.34 16.97
N GLN A 8 -5.80 17.19 17.20
CA GLN A 8 -5.58 17.82 18.51
C GLN A 8 -6.76 18.72 18.94
N LEU A 9 -7.38 19.45 17.98
CA LEU A 9 -8.54 20.26 18.28
C LEU A 9 -9.74 19.41 18.69
N TYR A 10 -10.01 18.32 17.98
CA TYR A 10 -11.07 17.38 18.35
C TYR A 10 -10.85 16.73 19.73
N MET A 11 -9.59 16.40 20.07
CA MET A 11 -9.26 15.92 21.43
C MET A 11 -9.66 16.94 22.49
N LYS A 12 -9.34 18.24 22.29
CA LYS A 12 -9.72 19.31 23.22
C LYS A 12 -11.23 19.50 23.32
N GLN A 13 -11.97 19.14 22.30
CA GLN A 13 -13.44 19.20 22.28
C GLN A 13 -14.12 17.95 22.86
N GLY A 14 -13.35 16.96 23.32
CA GLY A 14 -13.88 15.68 23.81
C GLY A 14 -14.36 14.73 22.70
N LYS A 15 -14.14 15.05 21.43
CA LYS A 15 -14.50 14.25 20.24
C LYS A 15 -13.41 13.23 19.95
N LYS A 16 -13.36 12.18 20.78
CA LYS A 16 -12.24 11.22 20.76
C LYS A 16 -12.17 10.42 19.47
N GLU A 17 -13.29 9.89 19.00
CA GLU A 17 -13.34 9.05 17.78
C GLU A 17 -12.91 9.85 16.54
N GLU A 18 -13.44 11.07 16.37
CA GLU A 18 -13.08 11.95 15.26
C GLU A 18 -11.62 12.39 15.33
N ALA A 19 -11.09 12.56 16.55
CA ALA A 19 -9.69 12.89 16.74
C ALA A 19 -8.78 11.76 16.30
N PHE A 20 -9.07 10.51 16.69
CA PHE A 20 -8.30 9.35 16.27
C PHE A 20 -8.41 9.13 14.75
N GLU A 21 -9.61 9.22 14.16
CA GLU A 21 -9.79 9.14 12.71
C GLU A 21 -8.89 10.13 11.97
N MET A 22 -8.82 11.39 12.43
CA MET A 22 -7.98 12.42 11.81
C MET A 22 -6.48 12.13 11.97
N LEU A 23 -6.05 11.60 13.12
CA LEU A 23 -4.65 11.24 13.37
C LEU A 23 -4.24 10.01 12.55
N GLU A 24 -5.08 8.99 12.47
CA GLU A 24 -4.86 7.81 11.64
C GLU A 24 -4.80 8.16 10.14
N LYS A 25 -5.69 9.07 9.68
CA LYS A 25 -5.61 9.64 8.32
C LYS A 25 -4.30 10.40 8.07
N ALA A 26 -3.75 11.06 9.09
CA ALA A 26 -2.44 11.69 8.96
C ALA A 26 -1.34 10.65 8.80
N VAL A 27 -1.30 9.63 9.66
CA VAL A 27 -0.34 8.51 9.60
C VAL A 27 -0.38 7.83 8.23
N PHE A 28 -1.56 7.48 7.75
CA PHE A 28 -1.73 6.85 6.45
C PHE A 28 -1.28 7.75 5.28
N SER A 29 -1.57 9.05 5.35
CA SER A 29 -1.14 10.03 4.35
C SER A 29 0.38 10.19 4.29
N GLU A 30 1.05 10.15 5.45
CA GLU A 30 2.52 10.21 5.50
C GLU A 30 3.16 8.93 4.92
N TYR A 31 2.60 7.76 5.21
CA TYR A 31 3.04 6.52 4.54
C TYR A 31 2.96 6.66 3.02
N THR A 32 1.83 7.15 2.49
CA THR A 32 1.65 7.32 1.04
C THR A 32 2.67 8.27 0.44
N THR A 33 2.95 9.37 1.14
CA THR A 33 3.94 10.36 0.71
C THR A 33 5.35 9.74 0.68
N LEU A 34 5.72 9.01 1.73
CA LEU A 34 7.00 8.32 1.81
C LEU A 34 7.13 7.24 0.73
N ASN A 35 6.07 6.45 0.54
CA ASN A 35 6.04 5.40 -0.49
C ASN A 35 6.26 5.98 -1.89
N LEU A 36 5.62 7.10 -2.22
CA LEU A 36 5.83 7.81 -3.48
C LEU A 36 7.27 8.33 -3.61
N ALA A 37 7.80 8.96 -2.56
CA ALA A 37 9.17 9.49 -2.56
C ALA A 37 10.21 8.38 -2.78
N PHE A 38 10.11 7.26 -2.05
CA PHE A 38 10.97 6.11 -2.26
C PHE A 38 10.85 5.55 -3.67
N GLY A 39 9.63 5.45 -4.22
CA GLY A 39 9.42 4.99 -5.59
C GLY A 39 10.15 5.85 -6.63
N ILE A 40 10.09 7.17 -6.48
CA ILE A 40 10.81 8.12 -7.36
C ILE A 40 12.33 7.94 -7.20
N MET A 41 12.83 7.84 -5.97
CA MET A 41 14.26 7.65 -5.69
C MET A 41 14.78 6.33 -6.26
N ILE A 42 14.02 5.23 -6.10
CA ILE A 42 14.37 3.92 -6.67
C ILE A 42 14.45 4.01 -8.19
N THR A 43 13.44 4.60 -8.84
CA THR A 43 13.43 4.78 -10.30
C THR A 43 14.67 5.54 -10.76
N LYS A 44 15.01 6.64 -10.08
CA LYS A 44 16.17 7.46 -10.43
C LYS A 44 17.50 6.71 -10.24
N ALA A 45 17.65 5.97 -9.15
CA ALA A 45 18.84 5.15 -8.89
C ALA A 45 19.01 4.05 -9.98
N LEU A 46 17.90 3.43 -10.43
CA LEU A 46 17.94 2.44 -11.50
C LEU A 46 18.31 3.06 -12.86
N GLU A 47 17.83 4.27 -13.19
CA GLU A 47 18.22 5.02 -14.38
C GLU A 47 19.74 5.31 -14.40
N GLU A 48 20.30 5.63 -13.23
CA GLU A 48 21.73 5.90 -13.02
C GLU A 48 22.57 4.61 -12.90
N LYS A 49 21.94 3.44 -12.98
CA LYS A 49 22.54 2.10 -12.81
C LYS A 49 23.16 1.87 -11.44
N ASP A 50 22.76 2.64 -10.44
CA ASP A 50 23.12 2.40 -9.03
C ASP A 50 22.17 1.36 -8.40
N HIS A 51 22.38 0.10 -8.81
CA HIS A 51 21.59 -1.02 -8.31
C HIS A 51 21.72 -1.22 -6.80
N GLY A 52 22.89 -0.90 -6.22
CA GLY A 52 23.12 -1.02 -4.78
C GLY A 52 22.23 -0.07 -3.99
N TYR A 53 22.19 1.20 -4.38
CA TYR A 53 21.33 2.20 -3.74
C TYR A 53 19.86 1.93 -3.98
N ALA A 54 19.48 1.54 -5.21
CA ALA A 54 18.10 1.18 -5.52
C ALA A 54 17.60 0.02 -4.65
N ARG A 55 18.41 -1.02 -4.46
CA ARG A 55 18.11 -2.16 -3.56
C ARG A 55 17.94 -1.71 -2.12
N PHE A 56 18.87 -0.92 -1.60
CA PHE A 56 18.79 -0.37 -0.24
C PHE A 56 17.48 0.40 -0.02
N LEU A 57 17.09 1.26 -0.97
CA LEU A 57 15.84 2.03 -0.90
C LEU A 57 14.61 1.11 -0.94
N ALA A 58 14.61 0.09 -1.80
CA ALA A 58 13.52 -0.87 -1.90
C ALA A 58 13.34 -1.68 -0.60
N GLU A 59 14.44 -2.09 0.05
CA GLU A 59 14.41 -2.74 1.36
C GLU A 59 13.83 -1.83 2.45
N LYS A 60 14.19 -0.53 2.44
CA LYS A 60 13.58 0.46 3.35
C LYS A 60 12.09 0.63 3.10
N MET A 61 11.69 0.67 1.82
CA MET A 61 10.27 0.76 1.45
C MET A 61 9.48 -0.47 1.89
N CYS A 62 10.03 -1.67 1.74
CA CYS A 62 9.43 -2.91 2.24
C CYS A 62 9.28 -2.90 3.78
N THR A 63 10.32 -2.44 4.50
CA THR A 63 10.29 -2.28 5.96
C THR A 63 9.23 -1.25 6.37
N LEU A 64 9.11 -0.14 5.64
CA LEU A 64 8.09 0.87 5.87
C LEU A 64 6.69 0.29 5.71
N ALA A 65 6.45 -0.49 4.64
CA ALA A 65 5.16 -1.14 4.41
C ALA A 65 4.78 -2.09 5.56
N SER A 66 5.75 -2.86 6.08
CA SER A 66 5.55 -3.72 7.24
C SER A 66 5.23 -2.92 8.51
N GLY A 67 5.98 -1.85 8.78
CA GLY A 67 5.79 -1.00 9.96
C GLY A 67 4.45 -0.25 9.97
N PHE A 68 3.83 -0.08 8.80
CA PHE A 68 2.51 0.55 8.63
C PHE A 68 1.39 -0.45 8.34
N ASP A 69 1.60 -1.74 8.55
CA ASP A 69 0.62 -2.82 8.38
C ASP A 69 -0.03 -2.86 6.99
N MET A 70 0.75 -2.56 5.94
CA MET A 70 0.21 -2.40 4.58
C MET A 70 -0.10 -3.72 3.86
N GLY A 71 0.18 -4.86 4.50
CA GLY A 71 -0.02 -6.20 3.95
C GLY A 71 1.18 -6.75 3.19
N LYS A 72 1.27 -8.07 3.14
CA LYS A 72 2.43 -8.81 2.59
C LYS A 72 2.75 -8.49 1.13
N TYR A 73 1.73 -8.20 0.32
CA TYR A 73 1.94 -7.76 -1.05
C TYR A 73 2.80 -6.47 -1.09
N ASN A 74 2.42 -5.47 -0.29
CA ASN A 74 3.10 -4.18 -0.25
C ASN A 74 4.49 -4.28 0.37
N GLU A 75 4.73 -5.25 1.26
CA GLU A 75 6.03 -5.50 1.90
C GLU A 75 7.11 -6.01 0.93
N CYS A 76 6.74 -6.51 -0.26
CA CYS A 76 7.70 -7.02 -1.24
C CYS A 76 7.61 -6.34 -2.61
N ALA A 77 6.58 -5.53 -2.87
CA ALA A 77 6.31 -4.97 -4.19
C ALA A 77 7.46 -4.13 -4.75
N ALA A 78 8.15 -3.36 -3.90
CA ALA A 78 9.25 -2.49 -4.32
C ALA A 78 10.46 -3.26 -4.90
N MET A 79 10.66 -4.50 -4.46
CA MET A 79 11.80 -5.33 -4.88
C MET A 79 11.70 -5.79 -6.34
N LEU A 80 10.49 -5.88 -6.91
CA LEU A 80 10.31 -6.39 -8.26
C LEU A 80 11.08 -5.58 -9.32
N ASN A 81 10.98 -4.25 -9.25
CA ASN A 81 11.66 -3.37 -10.19
C ASN A 81 13.19 -3.49 -10.08
N VAL A 82 13.70 -3.65 -8.87
CA VAL A 82 15.15 -3.77 -8.61
C VAL A 82 15.69 -5.07 -9.19
N VAL A 83 15.12 -6.22 -8.81
CA VAL A 83 15.60 -7.53 -9.28
C VAL A 83 15.46 -7.69 -10.81
N THR A 84 14.44 -7.04 -11.40
CA THR A 84 14.26 -7.00 -12.85
C THR A 84 15.37 -6.18 -13.53
N ALA A 85 15.68 -5.00 -13.00
CA ALA A 85 16.73 -4.14 -13.54
C ALA A 85 18.14 -4.74 -13.38
N GLU A 86 18.36 -5.56 -12.36
CA GLU A 86 19.59 -6.32 -12.15
C GLU A 86 19.73 -7.53 -13.10
N ASN A 87 18.72 -7.80 -13.95
CA ASN A 87 18.62 -9.02 -14.77
C ASN A 87 18.71 -10.31 -13.92
N ASN A 88 18.29 -10.24 -12.66
CA ASN A 88 18.26 -11.39 -11.76
C ASN A 88 16.97 -12.19 -12.00
N VAL A 89 17.03 -13.15 -12.95
CA VAL A 89 15.88 -13.96 -13.37
C VAL A 89 15.27 -14.72 -12.19
N GLU A 90 16.11 -15.39 -11.39
CA GLU A 90 15.64 -16.15 -10.21
C GLU A 90 15.01 -15.22 -9.16
N GLY A 91 15.67 -14.10 -8.83
CA GLY A 91 15.11 -13.10 -7.91
C GLY A 91 13.79 -12.53 -8.42
N THR A 92 13.68 -12.23 -9.72
CA THR A 92 12.45 -11.76 -10.34
C THR A 92 11.32 -12.78 -10.21
N PHE A 93 11.62 -14.06 -10.48
CA PHE A 93 10.65 -15.14 -10.34
C PHE A 93 10.17 -15.30 -8.88
N GLN A 94 11.09 -15.26 -7.93
CA GLN A 94 10.76 -15.41 -6.50
C GLN A 94 9.88 -14.24 -5.99
N VAL A 95 10.23 -12.99 -6.34
CA VAL A 95 9.44 -11.82 -5.96
C VAL A 95 8.07 -11.84 -6.64
N ALA A 96 7.99 -12.15 -7.93
CA ALA A 96 6.73 -12.27 -8.65
C ALA A 96 5.82 -13.35 -8.04
N LYS A 97 6.39 -14.49 -7.66
CA LYS A 97 5.65 -15.56 -6.96
C LYS A 97 5.12 -15.09 -5.60
N GLN A 98 5.94 -14.37 -4.82
CA GLN A 98 5.51 -13.79 -3.55
C GLN A 98 4.35 -12.81 -3.75
N LEU A 99 4.42 -11.93 -4.74
CA LEU A 99 3.36 -10.97 -5.06
C LEU A 99 2.06 -11.68 -5.44
N LEU A 100 2.14 -12.69 -6.31
CA LEU A 100 0.96 -13.46 -6.72
C LEU A 100 0.32 -14.22 -5.55
N ASN A 101 1.13 -14.81 -4.67
CA ASN A 101 0.64 -15.53 -3.49
C ASN A 101 0.02 -14.63 -2.43
N ASN A 102 0.33 -13.33 -2.43
CA ASN A 102 -0.13 -12.36 -1.45
C ASN A 102 -1.04 -11.28 -2.05
N VAL A 103 -1.55 -11.47 -3.26
CA VAL A 103 -2.38 -10.46 -3.96
C VAL A 103 -3.64 -10.09 -3.17
N ASP A 104 -4.16 -10.99 -2.37
CA ASP A 104 -5.33 -10.79 -1.51
C ASP A 104 -5.02 -9.94 -0.26
N THR A 105 -3.75 -9.71 0.04
CA THR A 105 -3.30 -8.89 1.17
C THR A 105 -3.09 -7.41 0.83
N ILE A 106 -3.34 -6.98 -0.42
CA ILE A 106 -3.10 -5.59 -0.88
C ILE A 106 -3.81 -4.57 0.02
N CYS A 107 -4.96 -4.93 0.56
CA CYS A 107 -5.80 -4.06 1.38
C CYS A 107 -5.85 -4.47 2.86
N ASP A 108 -4.91 -5.28 3.34
CA ASP A 108 -4.92 -5.75 4.74
C ASP A 108 -4.76 -4.62 5.77
N PHE A 109 -4.20 -3.47 5.37
CA PHE A 109 -4.18 -2.26 6.20
C PHE A 109 -5.57 -1.86 6.71
N GLN A 110 -6.65 -2.16 5.98
CA GLN A 110 -8.02 -1.89 6.41
C GLN A 110 -8.45 -2.70 7.65
N LYS A 111 -7.77 -3.81 7.92
CA LYS A 111 -8.01 -4.69 9.08
C LYS A 111 -7.07 -4.38 10.24
N SER A 112 -6.08 -3.49 10.02
CA SER A 112 -5.07 -3.16 11.03
C SER A 112 -5.66 -2.37 12.18
N GLN A 113 -5.18 -2.65 13.39
CA GLN A 113 -5.47 -1.86 14.57
C GLN A 113 -4.94 -0.42 14.49
N LEU A 114 -3.93 -0.19 13.62
CA LEU A 114 -3.35 1.13 13.38
C LEU A 114 -4.36 2.10 12.74
N TYR A 115 -5.36 1.57 12.02
CA TYR A 115 -6.35 2.35 11.27
C TYR A 115 -7.79 2.04 11.68
N LYS A 116 -8.01 1.58 12.93
CA LYS A 116 -9.31 1.06 13.38
C LYS A 116 -10.44 2.10 13.38
N HIS A 117 -10.12 3.41 13.48
CA HIS A 117 -11.12 4.48 13.44
C HIS A 117 -11.32 5.06 12.04
N MET A 118 -10.44 4.69 11.07
CA MET A 118 -10.61 5.12 9.69
C MET A 118 -11.78 4.38 9.02
N LYS A 119 -12.60 5.16 8.31
CA LYS A 119 -13.66 4.61 7.46
C LYS A 119 -13.14 4.50 6.04
N PHE A 120 -12.93 3.28 5.57
CA PHE A 120 -12.55 3.02 4.18
C PHE A 120 -13.81 2.84 3.33
N GLN A 121 -13.88 3.54 2.18
CA GLN A 121 -14.97 3.35 1.24
C GLN A 121 -14.74 2.06 0.45
N GLU A 122 -15.77 1.23 0.33
CA GLU A 122 -15.76 0.11 -0.61
C GLU A 122 -15.98 0.66 -2.02
N VAL A 123 -14.95 0.66 -2.86
CA VAL A 123 -15.10 1.04 -4.27
C VAL A 123 -15.35 -0.22 -5.08
N GLU A 124 -16.55 -0.34 -5.66
CA GLU A 124 -16.79 -1.36 -6.69
C GLU A 124 -15.97 -1.03 -7.94
N ASN A 125 -15.03 -1.90 -8.28
CA ASN A 125 -14.18 -1.69 -9.46
C ASN A 125 -14.98 -1.95 -10.74
N PRO A 126 -15.29 -0.93 -11.57
CA PRO A 126 -16.10 -1.07 -12.77
C PRO A 126 -15.47 -1.98 -13.83
N ILE A 127 -14.18 -2.27 -13.76
CA ILE A 127 -13.46 -3.13 -14.71
C ILE A 127 -13.76 -4.62 -14.43
N TYR A 128 -13.93 -5.01 -13.17
CA TYR A 128 -14.24 -6.40 -12.80
C TYR A 128 -15.74 -6.71 -12.90
N GLY A 129 -16.62 -5.76 -12.68
CA GLY A 129 -18.08 -5.98 -12.75
C GLY A 129 -18.62 -6.33 -14.13
N ARG A 130 -17.93 -6.01 -15.23
CA ARG A 130 -18.33 -6.38 -16.60
C ARG A 130 -17.98 -7.83 -16.97
N ASN A 131 -16.93 -8.38 -16.38
CA ASN A 131 -16.48 -9.75 -16.68
C ASN A 131 -17.09 -10.81 -15.74
N GLU A 132 -17.50 -10.41 -14.52
CA GLU A 132 -18.11 -11.34 -13.55
C GLU A 132 -19.46 -11.88 -14.03
N LYS A 133 -20.25 -11.11 -14.77
CA LYS A 133 -21.50 -11.62 -15.38
C LYS A 133 -21.30 -12.74 -16.41
N ARG A 134 -20.07 -12.87 -16.96
CA ARG A 134 -19.70 -13.97 -17.90
C ARG A 134 -19.04 -15.16 -17.23
N ILE A 135 -18.49 -15.00 -16.01
CA ILE A 135 -17.70 -16.03 -15.30
C ILE A 135 -18.41 -16.49 -14.01
N ALA A 136 -19.49 -15.82 -13.59
CA ALA A 136 -20.21 -16.07 -12.35
C ALA A 136 -20.88 -17.46 -12.22
N GLY A 137 -20.65 -18.37 -13.19
CA GLY A 137 -21.03 -19.78 -13.08
C GLY A 137 -20.04 -20.67 -12.31
N ARG A 138 -18.82 -20.22 -11.98
CA ARG A 138 -17.78 -21.15 -11.45
C ARG A 138 -16.92 -20.70 -10.25
N LEU A 139 -16.87 -19.44 -9.81
CA LEU A 139 -16.03 -19.05 -8.67
C LEU A 139 -16.61 -17.86 -7.90
N GLN A 140 -17.43 -18.14 -6.89
CA GLN A 140 -17.85 -17.20 -5.87
C GLN A 140 -16.69 -16.87 -4.93
N LYS A 141 -15.86 -15.87 -5.25
CA LYS A 141 -15.12 -15.09 -4.27
C LYS A 141 -14.97 -13.66 -4.78
N ARG A 142 -15.73 -12.73 -4.19
CA ARG A 142 -15.57 -11.30 -4.41
C ARG A 142 -14.14 -10.90 -4.04
N ARG A 143 -13.32 -10.57 -5.02
CA ARG A 143 -12.04 -9.89 -4.81
C ARG A 143 -12.32 -8.41 -4.68
N ARG A 144 -12.16 -7.86 -3.49
CA ARG A 144 -12.21 -6.43 -3.24
C ARG A 144 -10.86 -5.82 -3.64
N VAL A 145 -10.89 -4.83 -4.52
CA VAL A 145 -9.70 -4.05 -4.90
C VAL A 145 -9.82 -2.69 -4.24
N CYS A 146 -8.82 -2.30 -3.47
CA CYS A 146 -8.76 -1.00 -2.82
C CYS A 146 -8.18 0.03 -3.79
N LEU A 147 -9.00 0.97 -4.22
CA LEU A 147 -8.57 2.15 -4.96
C LEU A 147 -8.47 3.34 -3.99
N TYR A 148 -7.41 4.10 -4.17
CA TYR A 148 -7.11 5.27 -3.39
C TYR A 148 -7.80 6.48 -4.00
N GLU A 149 -8.72 7.12 -3.30
CA GLU A 149 -9.14 8.47 -3.66
C GLU A 149 -8.18 9.48 -3.03
N ARG A 150 -7.61 10.33 -3.89
CA ARG A 150 -6.86 11.51 -3.45
C ARG A 150 -7.81 12.42 -2.67
N ILE A 151 -7.50 12.64 -1.41
CA ILE A 151 -8.06 13.73 -0.61
C ILE A 151 -7.09 14.91 -0.65
#